data_091414213f901ecdc2b5c197b56465b9
#
_entry.id   091414213f901ecdc2b5c197b56465b9
#
_cell.length_a   1.000
_cell.length_b   1.000
_cell.length_c   1.000
_cell.angle_alpha   90.00
_cell.angle_beta   90.00
_cell.angle_gamma   90.00
#
_symmetry.space_group_name_H-M   'P 1'
#
loop_
_entity.id
_entity.type
_entity.pdbx_description
1 polymer ?
#
loop_
_entity_poly.entity_id
_entity_poly.type
_entity_poly.pdbx_seq_one_letter_code
_entity_poly.pdbx_strand_id
1 'polypeptide(L)'
;SDGLFKNKAILLPNEPSNGWKPNSGEVPPPDYPNSEVVSKFGKVKITKVSAADTSAKLKGAEFEVYQCTPQSTPTKNFDSVDATLDKKLSPAGVTTYVTDANGXVTIDGLRNNDWANNAKVTNPGWYCLVETKAPEGFELQTRPIAFQVLETNSTAANQYTLETTVKDAPHNGGFRLPVTGAAGVGVLIAAGSALVAGAGAITIANKRRKENA
;
A
#
# COMPACT_ATOMS: atom_id res chain seq x y z
N SER A 1 -1.12 -21.22 4.05
CA SER A 1 0.29 -21.18 4.48
C SER A 1 0.34 -21.07 6.01
N ASP A 2 1.27 -21.79 6.61
CA ASP A 2 1.47 -21.73 8.07
C ASP A 2 2.45 -20.62 8.49
N GLY A 3 2.81 -19.77 7.55
CA GLY A 3 3.70 -18.65 7.82
C GLY A 3 5.18 -19.02 7.96
N LEU A 4 5.48 -20.31 7.95
CA LEU A 4 6.83 -20.82 8.21
C LEU A 4 7.22 -21.77 7.09
N PHE A 5 8.36 -21.54 6.47
CA PHE A 5 8.89 -22.41 5.45
C PHE A 5 10.28 -22.87 5.87
N LYS A 6 10.46 -24.17 5.98
CA LYS A 6 11.74 -24.78 6.36
C LYS A 6 12.32 -25.56 5.20
N ASN A 7 13.58 -25.29 4.91
CA ASN A 7 14.33 -26.02 3.90
C ASN A 7 15.60 -26.57 4.56
N LYS A 8 15.81 -27.86 4.43
CA LYS A 8 16.97 -28.53 5.03
C LYS A 8 17.88 -29.07 3.92
N ALA A 9 19.12 -28.67 3.97
CA ALA A 9 20.16 -29.19 3.06
C ALA A 9 21.12 -30.06 3.88
N ILE A 10 21.52 -31.17 3.28
CA ILE A 10 22.46 -32.12 3.91
C ILE A 10 23.64 -32.33 2.94
N LEU A 11 24.85 -32.12 3.47
CA LEU A 11 26.05 -32.36 2.69
C LEU A 11 26.41 -33.86 2.83
N LEU A 12 26.36 -34.57 1.72
CA LEU A 12 26.73 -35.98 1.68
C LEU A 12 28.10 -36.08 1.02
N PRO A 13 29.16 -36.32 1.77
CA PRO A 13 30.43 -36.68 1.15
C PRO A 13 30.34 -38.06 0.49
N ASN A 14 31.31 -38.44 -0.29
CA ASN A 14 31.34 -39.70 -1.02
C ASN A 14 30.92 -40.86 -0.10
N GLU A 15 30.25 -41.83 -0.66
CA GLU A 15 29.66 -43.02 -0.01
C GLU A 15 29.72 -43.09 1.53
N PRO A 16 28.56 -42.91 2.18
CA PRO A 16 28.52 -43.00 3.64
C PRO A 16 29.03 -44.34 4.15
N SER A 17 29.81 -44.31 5.19
CA SER A 17 30.38 -45.52 5.79
C SER A 17 29.33 -46.47 6.37
N ASN A 18 28.11 -45.98 6.61
CA ASN A 18 27.00 -46.77 7.15
C ASN A 18 26.09 -47.38 6.07
N GLY A 19 26.44 -47.23 4.79
CA GLY A 19 25.66 -47.80 3.70
C GLY A 19 24.43 -47.00 3.27
N TRP A 20 24.13 -45.88 3.91
CA TRP A 20 22.98 -45.05 3.51
C TRP A 20 23.19 -44.45 2.11
N LYS A 21 22.16 -44.44 1.29
CA LYS A 21 22.24 -43.92 -0.09
C LYS A 21 21.29 -42.71 -0.26
N PRO A 22 21.74 -41.66 -0.96
CA PRO A 22 20.82 -40.56 -1.32
C PRO A 22 19.61 -41.11 -2.08
N ASN A 23 18.47 -40.54 -1.83
CA ASN A 23 17.20 -40.88 -2.49
C ASN A 23 16.67 -42.29 -2.15
N SER A 24 17.17 -42.91 -1.08
CA SER A 24 16.62 -44.17 -0.61
C SER A 24 15.27 -44.06 0.08
N GLY A 25 14.82 -42.84 0.36
CA GLY A 25 13.62 -42.61 1.17
C GLY A 25 13.87 -42.67 2.67
N GLU A 26 15.08 -43.02 3.06
CA GLU A 26 15.45 -43.10 4.49
C GLU A 26 15.96 -41.77 5.00
N VAL A 27 15.78 -41.54 6.30
CA VAL A 27 16.31 -40.35 6.95
C VAL A 27 17.83 -40.41 6.96
N PRO A 28 18.54 -39.36 6.54
CA PRO A 28 20.01 -39.36 6.60
C PRO A 28 20.51 -39.56 8.03
N PRO A 29 21.65 -40.21 8.21
CA PRO A 29 22.24 -40.34 9.54
C PRO A 29 22.49 -38.97 10.19
N PRO A 30 22.38 -38.90 11.52
CA PRO A 30 22.51 -37.61 12.23
C PRO A 30 23.90 -37.00 12.20
N ASP A 31 24.91 -37.81 11.84
CA ASP A 31 26.31 -37.38 11.84
C ASP A 31 26.70 -36.55 10.62
N TYR A 32 25.82 -36.46 9.60
CA TYR A 32 26.15 -35.67 8.42
C TYR A 32 25.90 -34.18 8.64
N PRO A 33 26.83 -33.33 8.19
CA PRO A 33 26.61 -31.89 8.27
C PRO A 33 25.32 -31.51 7.58
N ASN A 34 24.51 -30.75 8.27
CA ASN A 34 23.24 -30.27 7.70
C ASN A 34 23.01 -28.82 8.09
N SER A 35 22.21 -28.15 7.29
CA SER A 35 21.77 -26.79 7.61
C SER A 35 20.29 -26.66 7.31
N GLU A 36 19.58 -26.03 8.21
CA GLU A 36 18.17 -25.69 8.02
C GLU A 36 18.05 -24.19 7.78
N VAL A 37 17.38 -23.84 6.73
CA VAL A 37 17.04 -22.44 6.44
C VAL A 37 15.55 -22.25 6.72
N VAL A 38 15.26 -21.30 7.58
CA VAL A 38 13.89 -20.97 7.96
C VAL A 38 13.53 -19.64 7.31
N SER A 39 12.45 -19.61 6.55
CA SER A 39 11.86 -18.40 6.01
C SER A 39 10.47 -18.19 6.62
N LYS A 40 10.16 -16.98 6.98
CA LYS A 40 8.87 -16.62 7.59
C LYS A 40 8.09 -15.70 6.65
N PHE A 41 6.79 -15.96 6.55
CA PHE A 41 5.91 -15.28 5.62
C PHE A 41 4.60 -14.90 6.29
N GLY A 42 4.01 -13.83 5.81
CA GLY A 42 2.67 -13.43 6.18
C GLY A 42 1.91 -12.93 4.97
N LYS A 43 0.72 -12.45 5.21
CA LYS A 43 -0.17 -11.90 4.18
C LYS A 43 -0.89 -10.68 4.71
N VAL A 44 -1.37 -9.85 3.79
CA VAL A 44 -2.14 -8.64 4.12
C VAL A 44 -3.49 -8.73 3.44
N LYS A 45 -4.54 -8.57 4.21
CA LYS A 45 -5.90 -8.47 3.72
C LYS A 45 -6.33 -7.01 3.77
N ILE A 46 -6.67 -6.47 2.62
CA ILE A 46 -7.10 -5.09 2.47
C ILE A 46 -8.63 -5.08 2.31
N THR A 47 -9.30 -4.21 3.05
CA THR A 47 -10.69 -3.89 2.83
C THR A 47 -10.79 -2.46 2.33
N LYS A 48 -11.26 -2.29 1.10
CA LYS A 48 -11.38 -0.98 0.46
C LYS A 48 -12.79 -0.43 0.69
N VAL A 49 -12.89 0.77 1.24
CA VAL A 49 -14.18 1.39 1.59
C VAL A 49 -14.21 2.87 1.23
N SER A 50 -15.41 3.44 1.18
CA SER A 50 -15.58 4.88 1.02
C SER A 50 -15.22 5.61 2.31
N ALA A 51 -14.52 6.73 2.19
CA ALA A 51 -14.23 7.60 3.34
C ALA A 51 -15.50 8.30 3.86
N ALA A 52 -16.48 8.51 2.98
CA ALA A 52 -17.76 9.13 3.37
C ALA A 52 -18.71 8.15 4.06
N ASP A 53 -18.58 6.83 3.74
CA ASP A 53 -19.42 5.79 4.33
C ASP A 53 -18.62 4.48 4.37
N THR A 54 -18.06 4.15 5.51
CA THR A 54 -17.19 2.98 5.64
C THR A 54 -17.93 1.64 5.51
N SER A 55 -19.26 1.64 5.48
CA SER A 55 -20.02 0.43 5.16
C SER A 55 -20.02 0.14 3.64
N ALA A 56 -19.80 1.16 2.81
CA ALA A 56 -19.75 1.03 1.35
C ALA A 56 -18.42 0.41 0.92
N LYS A 57 -18.48 -0.83 0.44
CA LYS A 57 -17.33 -1.61 -0.02
C LYS A 57 -17.01 -1.27 -1.46
N LEU A 58 -15.74 -1.08 -1.78
CA LEU A 58 -15.33 -0.55 -3.08
C LEU A 58 -14.59 -1.61 -3.90
N LYS A 59 -15.25 -2.03 -4.98
CA LYS A 59 -14.71 -2.98 -5.95
C LYS A 59 -13.83 -2.25 -6.97
N GLY A 60 -12.76 -2.92 -7.43
CA GLY A 60 -12.00 -2.47 -8.59
C GLY A 60 -10.84 -1.54 -8.29
N ALA A 61 -10.53 -1.30 -7.02
CA ALA A 61 -9.26 -0.66 -6.69
C ALA A 61 -8.12 -1.59 -7.07
N GLU A 62 -7.05 -1.04 -7.65
CA GLU A 62 -5.87 -1.82 -8.02
C GLU A 62 -4.68 -1.37 -7.18
N PHE A 63 -3.97 -2.34 -6.62
CA PHE A 63 -2.80 -2.11 -5.76
C PHE A 63 -1.58 -2.83 -6.29
N GLU A 64 -0.43 -2.22 -6.05
CA GLU A 64 0.88 -2.83 -6.22
C GLU A 64 1.62 -2.81 -4.89
N VAL A 65 2.59 -3.71 -4.74
CA VAL A 65 3.39 -3.81 -3.51
C VAL A 65 4.84 -3.52 -3.84
N TYR A 66 5.47 -2.74 -2.98
CA TYR A 66 6.88 -2.38 -3.13
C TYR A 66 7.64 -2.62 -1.83
N GLN A 67 8.92 -2.94 -1.92
CA GLN A 67 9.85 -2.58 -0.86
C GLN A 67 10.00 -1.07 -0.91
N CYS A 68 10.06 -0.42 0.24
CA CYS A 68 10.12 1.03 0.26
C CYS A 68 10.90 1.57 1.45
N THR A 69 11.28 2.85 1.33
CA THR A 69 11.95 3.60 2.39
C THR A 69 11.06 4.80 2.73
N PRO A 70 10.31 4.76 3.85
CA PRO A 70 9.53 5.93 4.29
C PRO A 70 10.43 7.12 4.56
N GLN A 71 9.98 8.33 4.20
CA GLN A 71 10.75 9.57 4.42
C GLN A 71 10.70 10.02 5.88
N SER A 72 9.73 9.52 6.63
CA SER A 72 9.66 9.67 8.08
C SER A 72 9.20 8.34 8.67
N THR A 73 9.58 8.06 9.89
CA THR A 73 9.18 6.80 10.52
C THR A 73 7.67 6.77 10.73
N PRO A 74 6.93 5.82 10.14
CA PRO A 74 5.50 5.71 10.39
C PRO A 74 5.23 5.46 11.87
N THR A 75 4.20 6.09 12.40
CA THR A 75 3.84 5.93 13.82
C THR A 75 3.21 4.57 14.10
N LYS A 76 2.68 3.94 13.06
CA LYS A 76 2.08 2.60 13.14
C LYS A 76 2.12 1.97 11.75
N ASN A 77 1.86 0.67 11.69
CA ASN A 77 1.67 -0.02 10.42
C ASN A 77 0.44 0.52 9.70
N PHE A 78 0.51 0.60 8.40
CA PHE A 78 -0.54 1.08 7.51
C PHE A 78 -0.77 2.59 7.59
N ASP A 79 0.29 3.33 7.94
CA ASP A 79 0.26 4.79 7.80
C ASP A 79 0.49 5.18 6.33
N SER A 80 -0.25 6.19 5.88
CA SER A 80 -0.04 6.81 4.59
C SER A 80 1.11 7.81 4.71
N VAL A 81 2.21 7.58 4.00
CA VAL A 81 3.45 8.35 4.16
C VAL A 81 4.09 8.64 2.81
N ASP A 82 4.92 9.66 2.76
CA ASP A 82 5.81 9.84 1.62
C ASP A 82 6.93 8.80 1.71
N ALA A 83 7.21 8.13 0.62
CA ALA A 83 8.18 7.04 0.60
C ALA A 83 8.89 6.94 -0.75
N THR A 84 10.15 6.53 -0.72
CA THR A 84 10.85 6.10 -1.93
C THR A 84 10.43 4.65 -2.20
N LEU A 85 9.96 4.37 -3.41
CA LEU A 85 9.61 3.01 -3.84
C LEU A 85 10.89 2.35 -4.37
N ASP A 86 11.43 1.40 -3.62
CA ASP A 86 12.75 0.83 -3.92
C ASP A 86 12.66 -0.29 -4.96
N LYS A 87 11.72 -1.21 -4.77
CA LYS A 87 11.58 -2.38 -5.65
C LYS A 87 10.14 -2.86 -5.68
N LYS A 88 9.56 -2.95 -6.87
CA LYS A 88 8.25 -3.58 -7.05
C LYS A 88 8.35 -5.08 -6.76
N LEU A 89 7.38 -5.61 -6.05
CA LEU A 89 7.33 -7.01 -5.68
C LEU A 89 6.20 -7.73 -6.43
N SER A 90 6.38 -9.03 -6.61
CA SER A 90 5.34 -9.88 -7.20
C SER A 90 5.19 -11.17 -6.36
N PRO A 91 4.71 -11.04 -5.12
CA PRO A 91 4.48 -12.21 -4.28
C PRO A 91 3.61 -13.23 -5.02
N ALA A 92 4.03 -14.49 -5.00
CA ALA A 92 3.37 -15.59 -5.71
C ALA A 92 3.15 -15.29 -7.22
N GLY A 93 3.98 -14.42 -7.81
CA GLY A 93 3.90 -14.08 -9.23
C GLY A 93 2.84 -13.04 -9.59
N VAL A 94 2.11 -12.52 -8.60
CA VAL A 94 1.05 -11.52 -8.83
C VAL A 94 1.65 -10.13 -8.77
N THR A 95 1.38 -9.30 -9.78
CA THR A 95 1.94 -7.95 -9.87
C THR A 95 0.92 -6.85 -9.57
N THR A 96 -0.38 -7.16 -9.66
CA THR A 96 -1.46 -6.20 -9.41
C THR A 96 -2.58 -6.92 -8.66
N TYR A 97 -3.07 -6.30 -7.62
CA TYR A 97 -4.06 -6.86 -6.70
C TYR A 97 -5.34 -6.03 -6.79
N VAL A 98 -6.45 -6.66 -7.15
CA VAL A 98 -7.71 -5.95 -7.46
C VAL A 98 -8.77 -6.30 -6.43
N THR A 99 -9.43 -5.29 -5.85
CA THR A 99 -10.48 -5.54 -4.86
C THR A 99 -11.73 -6.14 -5.52
N ASP A 100 -12.29 -7.11 -4.83
CA ASP A 100 -13.49 -7.85 -5.28
C ASP A 100 -14.79 -7.06 -4.96
N ALA A 101 -15.94 -7.71 -5.17
CA ALA A 101 -17.24 -7.10 -4.91
C ALA A 101 -17.46 -6.72 -3.44
N ASN A 102 -16.71 -7.32 -2.54
CA ASN A 102 -16.78 -7.03 -1.10
C ASN A 102 -15.69 -6.06 -0.64
N GLY A 103 -14.99 -5.48 -1.61
CA GLY A 103 -13.86 -4.60 -1.34
C GLY A 103 -12.62 -5.27 -0.78
N UNK A 104 -12.21 -6.54 -0.74
CA UNK A 104 -11.23 -7.21 -0.26
C UNK A 104 -10.33 -7.54 -1.26
N VAL A 105 -9.22 -7.53 -0.93
CA VAL A 105 -8.14 -8.24 -1.65
C VAL A 105 -7.09 -8.74 -0.66
N THR A 106 -6.46 -9.88 -0.98
CA THR A 106 -5.40 -10.45 -0.12
C THR A 106 -4.09 -10.56 -0.90
N ILE A 107 -3.02 -10.08 -0.30
CA ILE A 107 -1.65 -10.19 -0.80
C ILE A 107 -0.96 -11.26 0.04
N ASP A 108 -0.69 -12.42 -0.53
CA ASP A 108 -0.07 -13.54 0.17
C ASP A 108 1.41 -13.66 -0.23
N GLY A 109 2.20 -14.33 0.62
CA GLY A 109 3.60 -14.64 0.31
C GLY A 109 4.58 -13.51 0.57
N LEU A 110 4.23 -12.60 1.48
CA LEU A 110 5.15 -11.53 1.89
C LEU A 110 6.11 -12.07 2.95
N ARG A 111 7.40 -11.92 2.74
CA ARG A 111 8.40 -12.33 3.72
C ARG A 111 8.33 -11.41 4.95
N ASN A 112 8.56 -11.99 6.11
CA ASN A 112 8.67 -11.15 7.32
C ASN A 112 9.85 -10.18 7.18
N ASN A 113 9.60 -8.92 7.44
CA ASN A 113 10.64 -7.88 7.36
C ASN A 113 11.71 -8.05 8.45
N ASP A 114 11.33 -8.65 9.58
CA ASP A 114 12.23 -8.82 10.73
C ASP A 114 12.93 -10.17 10.76
N TRP A 115 12.93 -10.93 9.65
CA TRP A 115 13.58 -12.25 9.62
C TRP A 115 14.38 -12.43 8.32
N ALA A 116 15.68 -12.69 8.45
CA ALA A 116 16.55 -12.98 7.32
C ALA A 116 17.74 -13.83 7.80
N ASN A 117 18.22 -14.72 6.94
CA ASN A 117 19.41 -15.54 7.19
C ASN A 117 19.35 -16.28 8.53
N ASN A 118 18.20 -16.86 8.84
CA ASN A 118 17.95 -17.61 10.09
C ASN A 118 18.06 -16.74 11.35
N ALA A 119 17.95 -15.44 11.23
CA ALA A 119 18.10 -14.54 12.36
C ALA A 119 17.10 -13.39 12.30
N LYS A 120 16.86 -12.82 13.46
CA LYS A 120 16.02 -11.62 13.59
C LYS A 120 16.80 -10.40 13.10
N VAL A 121 16.10 -9.56 12.32
CA VAL A 121 16.65 -8.30 11.79
C VAL A 121 16.25 -7.18 12.75
N THR A 122 17.23 -6.42 13.24
CA THR A 122 17.00 -5.36 14.23
C THR A 122 16.33 -4.11 13.63
N ASN A 123 16.65 -3.81 12.39
CA ASN A 123 16.03 -2.65 11.69
C ASN A 123 15.31 -3.18 10.46
N PRO A 124 14.09 -3.71 10.64
CA PRO A 124 13.37 -4.29 9.52
C PRO A 124 12.98 -3.23 8.49
N GLY A 125 13.08 -3.61 7.22
CA GLY A 125 12.62 -2.77 6.11
C GLY A 125 11.11 -2.61 6.10
N TRP A 126 10.61 -1.93 5.09
CA TRP A 126 9.19 -1.62 4.96
C TRP A 126 8.65 -2.12 3.63
N TYR A 127 7.39 -2.43 3.63
CA TYR A 127 6.57 -2.59 2.44
C TYR A 127 5.68 -1.37 2.29
N CYS A 128 5.37 -1.03 1.02
CA CYS A 128 4.37 -0.02 0.70
C CYS A 128 3.33 -0.61 -0.24
N LEU A 129 2.06 -0.38 0.09
CA LEU A 129 0.96 -0.53 -0.87
C LEU A 129 0.84 0.77 -1.65
N VAL A 130 0.74 0.65 -2.96
CA VAL A 130 0.53 1.79 -3.85
C VAL A 130 -0.76 1.53 -4.60
N GLU A 131 -1.73 2.41 -4.45
CA GLU A 131 -2.93 2.34 -5.26
C GLU A 131 -2.62 2.90 -6.64
N THR A 132 -2.80 2.10 -7.67
CA THR A 132 -2.53 2.49 -9.05
C THR A 132 -3.79 2.85 -9.82
N LYS A 133 -4.95 2.45 -9.28
CA LYS A 133 -6.25 2.79 -9.86
C LYS A 133 -7.30 2.81 -8.76
N ALA A 134 -7.99 3.92 -8.64
CA ALA A 134 -9.08 4.06 -7.69
C ALA A 134 -10.35 3.37 -8.22
N PRO A 135 -11.26 2.98 -7.33
CA PRO A 135 -12.61 2.54 -7.75
C PRO A 135 -13.33 3.64 -8.52
N GLU A 136 -14.27 3.23 -9.38
CA GLU A 136 -15.05 4.21 -10.15
C GLU A 136 -15.80 5.17 -9.24
N GLY A 137 -15.64 6.47 -9.47
CA GLY A 137 -16.27 7.51 -8.68
C GLY A 137 -15.49 7.95 -7.45
N PHE A 138 -14.25 7.49 -7.30
CA PHE A 138 -13.42 7.79 -6.11
C PHE A 138 -12.07 8.37 -6.49
N GLU A 139 -11.50 9.15 -5.58
CA GLU A 139 -10.18 9.75 -5.73
C GLU A 139 -9.09 8.74 -5.44
N LEU A 140 -8.00 8.81 -6.19
CA LEU A 140 -6.84 7.95 -6.02
C LEU A 140 -6.10 8.26 -4.70
N GLN A 141 -5.74 7.25 -3.94
CA GLN A 141 -4.86 7.40 -2.79
C GLN A 141 -3.42 7.56 -3.28
N THR A 142 -2.94 8.79 -3.32
CA THR A 142 -1.66 9.12 -3.94
C THR A 142 -0.44 8.81 -3.07
N ARG A 143 -0.61 8.75 -1.75
CA ARG A 143 0.50 8.45 -0.84
C ARG A 143 0.61 6.95 -0.59
N PRO A 144 1.81 6.38 -0.68
CA PRO A 144 1.99 4.97 -0.33
C PRO A 144 1.57 4.68 1.11
N ILE A 145 1.06 3.47 1.34
CA ILE A 145 0.62 3.02 2.66
C ILE A 145 1.69 2.07 3.20
N ALA A 146 2.47 2.53 4.18
CA ALA A 146 3.61 1.80 4.71
C ALA A 146 3.17 0.77 5.75
N PHE A 147 3.77 -0.44 5.69
CA PHE A 147 3.49 -1.49 6.65
C PHE A 147 4.68 -2.45 6.77
N GLN A 148 4.67 -3.24 7.83
CA GLN A 148 5.65 -4.28 8.05
C GLN A 148 4.95 -5.61 8.38
N VAL A 149 5.49 -6.70 7.87
CA VAL A 149 5.13 -8.06 8.28
C VAL A 149 6.19 -8.51 9.26
N LEU A 150 5.83 -8.67 10.54
CA LEU A 150 6.77 -8.97 11.62
C LEU A 150 6.32 -10.23 12.37
N GLU A 151 7.22 -10.87 13.07
CA GLU A 151 6.86 -12.00 13.93
C GLU A 151 5.79 -11.62 14.96
N THR A 152 5.79 -10.37 15.40
CA THR A 152 4.86 -9.90 16.43
C THR A 152 3.46 -9.61 15.89
N ASN A 153 3.31 -9.33 14.58
CA ASN A 153 2.00 -9.00 14.01
C ASN A 153 1.51 -10.02 12.98
N SER A 154 2.34 -10.98 12.61
CA SER A 154 2.02 -12.06 11.67
C SER A 154 2.19 -13.37 12.42
N THR A 155 1.15 -13.84 13.09
CA THR A 155 1.20 -14.95 14.05
C THR A 155 0.17 -16.02 13.70
N ALA A 156 0.29 -17.19 14.31
CA ALA A 156 -0.70 -18.26 14.14
C ALA A 156 -2.10 -17.82 14.61
N ALA A 157 -2.17 -16.96 15.61
CA ALA A 157 -3.45 -16.50 16.17
C ALA A 157 -4.26 -15.69 15.15
N ASN A 158 -3.59 -14.93 14.27
CA ASN A 158 -4.28 -14.22 13.17
C ASN A 158 -4.08 -14.89 11.82
N GLN A 159 -3.71 -16.18 11.83
CA GLN A 159 -3.46 -16.97 10.61
C GLN A 159 -2.44 -16.28 9.68
N TYR A 160 -1.46 -15.61 10.28
CA TYR A 160 -0.40 -14.87 9.60
C TYR A 160 -0.95 -13.78 8.67
N THR A 161 -2.11 -13.20 9.04
CA THR A 161 -2.83 -12.21 8.23
C THR A 161 -2.89 -10.87 8.95
N LEU A 162 -2.29 -9.86 8.36
CA LEU A 162 -2.49 -8.47 8.77
C LEU A 162 -3.73 -7.94 8.06
N GLU A 163 -4.60 -7.22 8.76
CA GLU A 163 -5.78 -6.62 8.15
C GLU A 163 -5.70 -5.11 8.19
N THR A 164 -6.10 -4.48 7.10
CA THR A 164 -6.17 -3.02 7.03
C THR A 164 -7.38 -2.57 6.23
N THR A 165 -7.86 -1.38 6.54
CA THR A 165 -8.92 -0.71 5.78
C THR A 165 -8.32 0.49 5.08
N VAL A 166 -8.48 0.54 3.76
CA VAL A 166 -8.03 1.65 2.93
C VAL A 166 -9.26 2.42 2.47
N LYS A 167 -9.24 3.73 2.68
CA LYS A 167 -10.40 4.60 2.42
C LYS A 167 -10.12 5.53 1.26
N ASP A 168 -11.05 5.63 0.31
CA ASP A 168 -11.00 6.65 -0.74
C ASP A 168 -12.11 7.66 -0.56
N ALA A 169 -11.80 8.90 -0.81
CA ALA A 169 -12.79 9.96 -0.87
C ALA A 169 -13.59 9.83 -2.16
N PRO A 170 -14.92 9.93 -2.11
CA PRO A 170 -15.68 9.99 -3.36
C PRO A 170 -15.30 11.27 -4.10
N HIS A 171 -15.37 11.21 -5.44
CA HIS A 171 -15.19 12.42 -6.23
C HIS A 171 -16.18 13.46 -5.73
N ASN A 172 -15.67 14.56 -5.20
CA ASN A 172 -16.55 15.66 -4.81
C ASN A 172 -17.15 16.25 -6.09
N GLY A 173 -18.40 15.93 -6.37
CA GLY A 173 -19.16 16.60 -7.43
C GLY A 173 -19.31 18.09 -7.18
N GLY A 174 -18.61 18.65 -6.18
CA GLY A 174 -18.74 20.03 -5.76
C GLY A 174 -17.92 21.04 -6.54
N PHE A 175 -16.92 20.63 -7.28
CA PHE A 175 -16.22 21.57 -8.16
C PHE A 175 -16.11 20.95 -9.56
N ARG A 176 -17.23 20.93 -10.22
CA ARG A 176 -17.18 20.79 -11.68
C ARG A 176 -16.53 22.07 -12.20
N LEU A 177 -15.35 21.97 -12.72
CA LEU A 177 -14.85 23.04 -13.58
C LEU A 177 -15.99 23.36 -14.56
N PRO A 178 -16.35 24.62 -14.70
CA PRO A 178 -17.41 24.97 -15.65
C PRO A 178 -17.10 24.28 -16.98
N VAL A 179 -18.09 23.59 -17.50
CA VAL A 179 -17.96 22.96 -18.81
C VAL A 179 -17.44 24.05 -19.76
N THR A 180 -16.38 23.76 -20.49
CA THR A 180 -15.85 24.69 -21.48
C THR A 180 -16.81 24.78 -22.67
N GLY A 181 -17.99 25.30 -22.39
CA GLY A 181 -19.02 25.61 -23.37
C GLY A 181 -19.48 27.03 -23.11
N ALA A 182 -20.27 27.57 -23.99
CA ALA A 182 -20.72 28.97 -23.97
C ALA A 182 -21.32 29.38 -22.61
N ALA A 183 -22.01 28.46 -21.93
CA ALA A 183 -22.63 28.73 -20.63
C ALA A 183 -21.60 28.83 -19.51
N GLY A 184 -20.56 28.00 -19.51
CA GLY A 184 -19.51 28.03 -18.49
C GLY A 184 -18.64 29.28 -18.61
N VAL A 185 -18.30 29.68 -19.82
CA VAL A 185 -17.52 30.89 -20.07
C VAL A 185 -18.31 32.13 -19.67
N GLY A 186 -19.61 32.12 -19.92
CA GLY A 186 -20.48 33.23 -19.53
C GLY A 186 -20.50 33.48 -18.03
N VAL A 187 -20.54 32.41 -17.23
CA VAL A 187 -20.55 32.55 -15.76
C VAL A 187 -19.22 33.09 -15.25
N LEU A 188 -18.10 32.64 -15.82
CA LEU A 188 -16.78 33.14 -15.41
C LEU A 188 -16.58 34.60 -15.80
N ILE A 189 -17.07 35.03 -16.97
CA ILE A 189 -16.99 36.42 -17.39
C ILE A 189 -17.87 37.28 -16.49
N ALA A 190 -19.06 36.80 -16.14
CA ALA A 190 -19.96 37.55 -15.25
C ALA A 190 -19.35 37.72 -13.85
N ALA A 191 -18.74 36.70 -13.30
CA ALA A 191 -18.05 36.76 -12.02
C ALA A 191 -16.85 37.71 -12.06
N GLY A 192 -16.06 37.62 -13.14
CA GLY A 192 -14.92 38.51 -13.34
C GLY A 192 -15.31 39.97 -13.51
N SER A 193 -16.36 40.22 -14.30
CA SER A 193 -16.86 41.59 -14.50
C SER A 193 -17.39 42.22 -13.22
N ALA A 194 -18.05 41.46 -12.37
CA ALA A 194 -18.57 41.94 -11.10
C ALA A 194 -17.42 42.37 -10.17
N LEU A 195 -16.33 41.65 -10.14
CA LEU A 195 -15.16 41.98 -9.34
C LEU A 195 -14.46 43.26 -9.85
N VAL A 196 -14.34 43.41 -11.16
CA VAL A 196 -13.71 44.57 -11.76
C VAL A 196 -14.62 45.82 -11.56
N ALA A 197 -15.92 45.66 -11.71
CA ALA A 197 -16.87 46.76 -11.47
C ALA A 197 -16.87 47.23 -10.02
N GLY A 198 -16.77 46.29 -9.08
CA GLY A 198 -16.70 46.62 -7.64
C GLY A 198 -15.43 47.39 -7.31
N ALA A 199 -14.28 46.97 -7.80
CA ALA A 199 -13.00 47.66 -7.56
C ALA A 199 -13.00 49.08 -8.20
N GLY A 200 -13.55 49.18 -9.40
CA GLY A 200 -13.66 50.45 -10.07
C GLY A 200 -14.56 51.44 -9.37
N ALA A 201 -15.70 50.99 -8.85
CA ALA A 201 -16.65 51.85 -8.08
C ALA A 201 -16.01 52.41 -6.82
N ILE A 202 -15.22 51.58 -6.12
CA ILE A 202 -14.52 52.04 -4.89
C ILE A 202 -13.51 53.15 -5.20
N THR A 203 -12.76 53.00 -6.30
CA THR A 203 -11.74 53.99 -6.68
C THR A 203 -12.38 55.33 -7.07
N ILE A 204 -13.50 55.30 -7.79
CA ILE A 204 -14.22 56.53 -8.22
C ILE A 204 -14.84 57.25 -7.01
N ALA A 205 -15.40 56.50 -6.07
CA ALA A 205 -15.98 57.10 -4.84
C ALA A 205 -14.91 57.79 -3.99
N ASN A 206 -13.74 57.19 -3.85
CA ASN A 206 -12.63 57.79 -3.09
C ASN A 206 -12.05 59.03 -3.78
N LYS A 207 -12.03 59.04 -5.10
CA LYS A 207 -11.55 60.23 -5.83
C LYS A 207 -12.48 61.43 -5.67
N ARG A 208 -13.81 61.23 -5.78
CA ARG A 208 -14.78 62.28 -5.59
C ARG A 208 -14.76 62.85 -4.17
N ARG A 209 -14.50 62.01 -3.17
CA ARG A 209 -14.39 62.46 -1.78
C ARG A 209 -13.20 63.38 -1.57
N LYS A 210 -12.08 63.14 -2.26
CA LYS A 210 -10.88 63.98 -2.16
C LYS A 210 -11.05 65.31 -2.89
N GLU A 211 -11.89 65.39 -3.92
CA GLU A 211 -12.12 66.62 -4.67
C GLU A 211 -13.08 67.57 -3.98
N ASN A 212 -13.90 67.06 -3.05
CA ASN A 212 -14.89 67.88 -2.33
C ASN A 212 -14.49 68.18 -0.87
N ALA A 213 -13.24 67.86 -0.47
CA ALA A 213 -12.67 68.21 0.82
C ALA A 213 -11.63 69.34 0.67
#